data_49b5ce3b8c277a78cb96a4077656a585
#
_entry.id   49b5ce3b8c277a78cb96a4077656a585
#
_cell.length_a   1.000
_cell.length_b   1.000
_cell.length_c   1.000
_cell.angle_alpha   90.00
_cell.angle_beta   90.00
_cell.angle_gamma   90.00
#
_symmetry.space_group_name_H-M   'P 1'
#
loop_
_entity.id
_entity.type
_entity.pdbx_description
1 polymer ?
#
loop_
_entity_poly.entity_id
_entity_poly.type
_entity_poly.pdbx_seq_one_letter_code
_entity_poly.pdbx_strand_id
1 'polypeptide(L)'
;MAASYNLNEVLKAKEAAEQNNTPIENEEIHLDDVSRVKVLSPGRQVFKRFIRNRLAVFGSAVLIFMFVFSFLGPLFYAHGQTEIFYKYNNQNVNYALAKENSAYNGYVVNDSVELDSKVVTAMNSNIKSMIEEGKDYLLVEGETGNFEINRLGDEIYTLSGREMDEVCTAGTSTVTIGTYDSVGKKLKFSGEEIEGLEDAAKACKGKSGEFKFGGETYSYKKGSGKSYTITKTSDGINYAEGSLGEEFEAAMLAAIESEAKAFSFGGVNYTILNKDETHHVYTSGEPSMAMVYTRFTLDTYETGLKVSDEFRVNALLAAYDSGKFSYEGQKYTIKSNDDVLEIFDAQGNEFAEFSTISIRRYSGEDSMDYDLKKALNTVIEEMQEKDLKTAELTYRLPMQDENGVYTYDEQGNLQYEDGDLSISQRDTGSYDISCHQTIYVIDKFAAPSGTHILGTDGDGFDVLARIMYGGRISLMVGFVVVSLQILLGVIMGGLAGYYGG
;
A
#
# COMPACT_ATOMS: atom_id res chain seq x y z
N MET A 1 64.55 -45.21 -0.62
CA MET A 1 65.92 -45.50 -0.18
C MET A 1 66.17 -47.01 -0.48
N ALA A 2 66.94 -47.27 -1.53
CA ALA A 2 67.35 -48.61 -1.88
C ALA A 2 68.51 -49.01 -0.95
N ALA A 3 68.30 -50.06 -0.17
CA ALA A 3 69.40 -50.64 0.60
C ALA A 3 70.40 -51.27 -0.36
N SER A 4 71.56 -50.61 -0.51
CA SER A 4 72.70 -51.19 -1.24
C SER A 4 73.25 -52.33 -0.36
N TYR A 5 73.02 -53.56 -0.80
CA TYR A 5 73.68 -54.72 -0.18
C TYR A 5 75.16 -54.67 -0.59
N ASN A 6 76.01 -54.60 0.44
CA ASN A 6 77.44 -54.55 0.24
C ASN A 6 77.92 -56.00 -0.07
N LEU A 7 78.17 -56.23 -1.37
CA LEU A 7 78.63 -57.52 -1.88
C LEU A 7 79.88 -58.08 -1.17
N ASN A 8 80.75 -57.19 -0.61
CA ASN A 8 81.97 -57.58 0.12
C ASN A 8 81.67 -58.19 1.50
N GLU A 9 80.54 -57.85 2.19
CA GLU A 9 80.18 -58.51 3.43
C GLU A 9 79.64 -59.92 3.20
N VAL A 10 78.95 -60.10 2.05
CA VAL A 10 78.44 -61.44 1.67
C VAL A 10 79.61 -62.37 1.30
N LEU A 11 80.63 -61.87 0.61
CA LEU A 11 81.83 -62.60 0.25
C LEU A 11 82.67 -62.98 1.50
N LYS A 12 82.89 -62.06 2.43
CA LYS A 12 83.59 -62.32 3.68
C LYS A 12 82.84 -63.31 4.56
N ALA A 13 81.55 -63.33 4.62
CA ALA A 13 80.75 -64.32 5.31
C ALA A 13 80.87 -65.71 4.66
N LYS A 14 81.03 -65.80 3.36
CA LYS A 14 81.24 -67.03 2.64
C LYS A 14 82.64 -67.59 2.85
N GLU A 15 83.68 -66.78 2.85
CA GLU A 15 85.07 -67.18 3.16
C GLU A 15 85.20 -67.60 4.62
N ALA A 16 84.54 -66.98 5.58
CA ALA A 16 84.50 -67.38 6.96
C ALA A 16 83.74 -68.72 7.22
N ALA A 17 82.78 -69.04 6.37
CA ALA A 17 82.03 -70.28 6.44
C ALA A 17 82.82 -71.49 5.85
N GLU A 18 83.70 -71.24 4.86
CA GLU A 18 84.58 -72.24 4.24
C GLU A 18 85.76 -72.64 5.17
N GLN A 19 86.16 -71.76 6.09
CA GLN A 19 87.23 -72.01 7.05
C GLN A 19 86.77 -72.82 8.28
N ASN A 20 85.50 -72.89 8.56
CA ASN A 20 84.93 -73.67 9.67
C ASN A 20 84.23 -74.92 9.12
N ASN A 21 84.92 -75.95 8.88
CA ASN A 21 84.52 -77.27 8.37
C ASN A 21 83.27 -77.85 9.06
N THR A 22 82.15 -77.19 9.01
CA THR A 22 80.85 -77.64 9.49
C THR A 22 79.97 -78.03 8.30
N PRO A 23 79.40 -79.21 8.24
CA PRO A 23 78.56 -79.60 7.11
C PRO A 23 77.34 -78.69 7.00
N ILE A 24 77.14 -78.03 5.85
CA ILE A 24 75.93 -77.34 5.57
C ILE A 24 74.87 -78.37 5.25
N GLU A 25 74.00 -78.65 6.20
CA GLU A 25 72.76 -79.35 5.94
C GLU A 25 71.98 -78.55 4.85
N ASN A 26 71.89 -79.10 3.66
CA ASN A 26 71.02 -78.63 2.65
C ASN A 26 69.56 -78.83 3.09
N GLU A 27 68.95 -77.80 3.78
CA GLU A 27 67.52 -77.73 3.81
C GLU A 27 67.03 -77.43 2.41
N GLU A 28 66.53 -78.45 1.70
CA GLU A 28 65.76 -78.29 0.48
C GLU A 28 64.59 -77.37 0.74
N ILE A 29 64.66 -76.18 0.27
CA ILE A 29 63.54 -75.24 0.33
C ILE A 29 62.44 -75.80 -0.65
N HIS A 30 61.56 -76.64 -0.04
CA HIS A 30 60.34 -77.01 -0.73
C HIS A 30 59.50 -75.79 -1.00
N LEU A 31 59.34 -75.38 -2.27
CA LEU A 31 58.52 -74.31 -2.70
C LEU A 31 57.02 -74.47 -2.41
N ASP A 32 56.65 -75.70 -1.92
CA ASP A 32 55.26 -76.05 -1.59
C ASP A 32 54.93 -75.95 -0.08
N ASP A 33 55.72 -75.30 0.76
CA ASP A 33 55.38 -75.12 2.15
C ASP A 33 54.33 -74.04 2.35
N VAL A 34 53.10 -74.39 1.99
CA VAL A 34 51.88 -73.56 2.08
C VAL A 34 51.58 -73.13 3.54
N SER A 35 52.20 -73.83 4.52
CA SER A 35 51.99 -73.64 5.97
C SER A 35 52.69 -72.39 6.52
N ARG A 36 53.71 -71.84 5.81
CA ARG A 36 54.47 -70.65 6.27
C ARG A 36 53.97 -69.36 5.72
N VAL A 37 53.20 -69.33 4.64
CA VAL A 37 52.63 -68.07 4.07
C VAL A 37 51.22 -67.93 4.58
N LYS A 38 51.03 -67.16 5.66
CA LYS A 38 49.72 -66.71 6.06
C LYS A 38 49.14 -65.83 4.96
N VAL A 39 48.36 -66.41 4.02
CA VAL A 39 47.67 -65.70 2.97
C VAL A 39 46.64 -64.81 3.64
N LEU A 40 46.97 -63.52 3.83
CA LEU A 40 46.02 -62.53 4.27
C LEU A 40 44.98 -62.32 3.19
N SER A 41 43.71 -62.34 3.54
CA SER A 41 42.64 -62.02 2.60
C SER A 41 42.90 -60.71 1.91
N PRO A 42 42.54 -60.54 0.63
CA PRO A 42 42.77 -59.29 -0.11
C PRO A 42 42.32 -58.04 0.64
N GLY A 43 41.16 -58.09 1.31
CA GLY A 43 40.67 -57.00 2.12
C GLY A 43 41.59 -56.60 3.30
N ARG A 44 42.22 -57.64 3.94
CA ARG A 44 43.14 -57.40 5.10
C ARG A 44 44.47 -56.79 4.63
N GLN A 45 44.91 -57.13 3.41
CA GLN A 45 46.10 -56.53 2.81
C GLN A 45 45.86 -55.06 2.42
N VAL A 46 44.70 -54.76 1.80
CA VAL A 46 44.29 -53.38 1.50
C VAL A 46 44.17 -52.56 2.75
N PHE A 47 43.51 -53.06 3.78
CA PHE A 47 43.37 -52.40 5.09
C PHE A 47 44.72 -52.09 5.74
N LYS A 48 45.67 -53.05 5.74
CA LYS A 48 47.02 -52.85 6.27
C LYS A 48 47.82 -51.80 5.49
N ARG A 49 47.65 -51.72 4.15
CA ARG A 49 48.25 -50.67 3.33
C ARG A 49 47.60 -49.31 3.58
N PHE A 50 46.28 -49.28 3.80
CA PHE A 50 45.52 -48.06 4.10
C PHE A 50 45.99 -47.47 5.45
N ILE A 51 46.05 -48.24 6.54
CA ILE A 51 46.50 -47.72 7.85
C ILE A 51 47.95 -47.24 7.80
N ARG A 52 48.77 -47.78 6.94
CA ARG A 52 50.18 -47.36 6.77
C ARG A 52 50.29 -46.00 6.07
N ASN A 53 49.25 -45.56 5.36
CA ASN A 53 49.21 -44.27 4.74
C ASN A 53 48.65 -43.22 5.71
N ARG A 54 49.50 -42.43 6.32
CA ARG A 54 49.14 -41.41 7.32
C ARG A 54 48.13 -40.40 6.80
N LEU A 55 48.25 -40.05 5.48
CA LEU A 55 47.33 -39.09 4.85
C LEU A 55 45.92 -39.66 4.69
N ALA A 56 45.82 -40.95 4.32
CA ALA A 56 44.56 -41.65 4.18
C ALA A 56 43.85 -41.81 5.52
N VAL A 57 44.61 -42.17 6.59
CA VAL A 57 44.07 -42.27 7.96
C VAL A 57 43.59 -40.92 8.46
N PHE A 58 44.36 -39.83 8.25
CA PHE A 58 43.93 -38.47 8.62
C PHE A 58 42.67 -38.04 7.88
N GLY A 59 42.64 -38.23 6.56
CA GLY A 59 41.45 -37.88 5.77
C GLY A 59 40.20 -38.66 6.20
N SER A 60 40.36 -39.98 6.52
CA SER A 60 39.24 -40.79 7.03
C SER A 60 38.78 -40.33 8.41
N ALA A 61 39.70 -39.97 9.30
CA ALA A 61 39.37 -39.46 10.62
C ALA A 61 38.55 -38.17 10.52
N VAL A 62 38.95 -37.24 9.62
CA VAL A 62 38.19 -35.99 9.32
C VAL A 62 36.81 -36.32 8.77
N LEU A 63 36.69 -37.24 7.82
CA LEU A 63 35.38 -37.63 7.26
C LEU A 63 34.46 -38.25 8.30
N ILE A 64 35.00 -39.14 9.16
CA ILE A 64 34.24 -39.76 10.25
C ILE A 64 33.79 -38.67 11.25
N PHE A 65 34.68 -37.77 11.62
CA PHE A 65 34.32 -36.63 12.46
C PHE A 65 33.21 -35.79 11.86
N MET A 66 33.34 -35.40 10.57
CA MET A 66 32.30 -34.63 9.88
C MET A 66 30.97 -35.39 9.80
N PHE A 67 31.02 -36.70 9.59
CA PHE A 67 29.80 -37.52 9.58
C PHE A 67 29.14 -37.55 10.96
N VAL A 68 29.89 -37.84 12.01
CA VAL A 68 29.39 -37.82 13.39
C VAL A 68 28.84 -36.45 13.75
N PHE A 69 29.60 -35.40 13.46
CA PHE A 69 29.20 -34.01 13.71
C PHE A 69 27.88 -33.62 12.98
N SER A 70 27.77 -33.96 11.70
CA SER A 70 26.60 -33.56 10.90
C SER A 70 25.36 -34.41 11.14
N PHE A 71 25.50 -35.73 11.41
CA PHE A 71 24.35 -36.61 11.56
C PHE A 71 23.96 -36.88 13.03
N LEU A 72 24.92 -36.96 13.93
CA LEU A 72 24.66 -37.17 15.35
C LEU A 72 24.62 -35.87 16.15
N GLY A 73 25.37 -34.84 15.73
CA GLY A 73 25.38 -33.52 16.39
C GLY A 73 24.00 -32.95 16.67
N PRO A 74 23.10 -32.89 15.66
CA PRO A 74 21.75 -32.36 15.83
C PRO A 74 20.85 -33.14 16.80
N LEU A 75 21.25 -34.36 17.20
CA LEU A 75 20.54 -35.14 18.25
C LEU A 75 20.85 -34.61 19.66
N PHE A 76 21.99 -33.95 19.81
CA PHE A 76 22.48 -33.41 21.09
C PHE A 76 22.39 -31.89 21.17
N TYR A 77 22.04 -31.22 20.05
CA TYR A 77 21.90 -29.79 19.97
C TYR A 77 20.47 -29.43 19.58
N ALA A 78 19.76 -28.72 20.47
CA ALA A 78 18.32 -28.55 20.42
C ALA A 78 17.82 -27.61 19.28
N HIS A 79 18.74 -26.88 18.64
CA HIS A 79 18.35 -25.86 17.64
C HIS A 79 18.18 -26.45 16.24
N GLY A 80 17.11 -26.00 15.57
CA GLY A 80 16.77 -26.38 14.20
C GLY A 80 17.54 -25.59 13.13
N GLN A 81 17.59 -26.14 11.92
CA GLN A 81 18.25 -25.47 10.78
C GLN A 81 17.57 -24.15 10.37
N THR A 82 16.23 -24.08 10.49
CA THR A 82 15.38 -22.98 10.05
C THR A 82 14.72 -22.25 11.21
N GLU A 83 15.18 -22.47 12.41
CA GLU A 83 14.70 -21.83 13.62
C GLU A 83 15.30 -20.44 13.71
N ILE A 84 14.44 -19.41 13.68
CA ILE A 84 14.85 -18.00 13.82
C ILE A 84 14.75 -17.64 15.29
N PHE A 85 15.80 -17.04 15.82
CA PHE A 85 15.86 -16.61 17.20
C PHE A 85 15.55 -15.13 17.31
N TYR A 86 14.84 -14.79 18.36
CA TYR A 86 14.37 -13.43 18.65
C TYR A 86 14.81 -13.05 20.05
N LYS A 87 14.95 -11.76 20.27
CA LYS A 87 15.18 -11.18 21.58
C LYS A 87 14.35 -9.92 21.77
N TYR A 88 14.08 -9.56 22.99
CA TYR A 88 13.58 -8.25 23.33
C TYR A 88 14.72 -7.24 23.31
N ASN A 89 14.48 -6.12 22.70
CA ASN A 89 15.47 -5.07 22.58
C ASN A 89 14.80 -3.71 22.72
N ASN A 90 15.30 -2.89 23.63
CA ASN A 90 14.88 -1.51 23.76
C ASN A 90 15.59 -0.68 22.69
N GLN A 91 14.84 -0.17 21.75
CA GLN A 91 15.38 0.61 20.64
C GLN A 91 14.44 1.73 20.23
N ASN A 92 14.98 2.72 19.53
CA ASN A 92 14.19 3.79 18.97
C ASN A 92 13.34 3.26 17.80
N VAL A 93 12.03 3.40 17.89
CA VAL A 93 11.07 2.96 16.88
C VAL A 93 10.23 4.13 16.41
N ASN A 94 9.79 4.07 15.15
CA ASN A 94 8.86 5.06 14.62
C ASN A 94 7.51 4.88 15.32
N TYR A 95 7.09 5.88 16.06
CA TYR A 95 5.87 5.91 16.83
C TYR A 95 4.71 6.47 16.00
N ALA A 96 4.90 7.64 15.38
CA ALA A 96 3.91 8.32 14.58
C ALA A 96 4.54 9.10 13.43
N LEU A 97 3.69 9.47 12.48
CA LEU A 97 4.02 10.38 11.38
C LEU A 97 3.09 11.58 11.47
N ALA A 98 3.65 12.77 11.54
CA ALA A 98 2.93 14.02 11.34
C ALA A 98 3.16 14.53 9.91
N LYS A 99 2.13 15.08 9.32
CA LYS A 99 2.20 15.64 7.97
C LYS A 99 1.36 16.90 7.87
N GLU A 100 1.95 17.96 7.37
CA GLU A 100 1.24 19.16 7.00
C GLU A 100 0.35 18.89 5.77
N ASN A 101 -0.90 19.34 5.86
CA ASN A 101 -1.86 19.23 4.78
C ASN A 101 -1.55 20.29 3.72
N SER A 102 -1.15 19.85 2.54
CA SER A 102 -0.80 20.74 1.42
C SER A 102 -1.96 21.04 0.47
N ALA A 103 -3.07 20.32 0.58
CA ALA A 103 -4.22 20.42 -0.27
C ALA A 103 -5.46 20.87 0.49
N TYR A 104 -6.23 21.76 -0.13
CA TYR A 104 -7.55 22.17 0.35
C TYR A 104 -8.58 21.12 -0.03
N ASN A 105 -9.23 20.53 0.96
CA ASN A 105 -10.32 19.57 0.79
C ASN A 105 -11.65 20.32 0.76
N GLY A 106 -12.52 19.97 -0.19
CA GLY A 106 -13.83 20.60 -0.37
C GLY A 106 -14.94 19.81 0.33
N TYR A 107 -15.79 20.52 1.06
CA TYR A 107 -16.99 20.02 1.72
C TYR A 107 -18.22 20.72 1.16
N VAL A 108 -19.26 19.94 0.81
CA VAL A 108 -20.49 20.47 0.23
C VAL A 108 -21.31 21.17 1.33
N VAL A 109 -21.76 22.39 1.03
CA VAL A 109 -22.64 23.21 1.87
C VAL A 109 -24.07 23.16 1.32
N ASN A 110 -24.21 23.33 0.01
CA ASN A 110 -25.49 23.33 -0.69
C ASN A 110 -25.35 22.54 -2.00
N ASP A 111 -26.04 21.41 -2.09
CA ASP A 111 -26.06 20.53 -3.26
C ASP A 111 -27.03 20.98 -4.38
N SER A 112 -27.87 21.99 -4.09
CA SER A 112 -28.77 22.59 -5.12
C SER A 112 -27.99 23.48 -6.10
N VAL A 113 -26.76 23.89 -5.78
CA VAL A 113 -25.92 24.68 -6.67
C VAL A 113 -25.22 23.76 -7.67
N GLU A 114 -25.50 23.92 -8.96
CA GLU A 114 -24.82 23.16 -10.01
C GLU A 114 -23.36 23.63 -10.15
N LEU A 115 -22.44 22.77 -9.79
CA LEU A 115 -21.00 23.06 -9.81
C LEU A 115 -20.36 22.57 -11.10
N ASP A 116 -19.51 23.41 -11.68
CA ASP A 116 -18.67 23.04 -12.81
C ASP A 116 -17.49 22.18 -12.34
N SER A 117 -17.35 20.98 -12.88
CA SER A 117 -16.30 20.03 -12.52
C SER A 117 -14.89 20.57 -12.78
N LYS A 118 -14.72 21.45 -13.79
CA LYS A 118 -13.43 22.11 -14.09
C LYS A 118 -13.08 23.11 -13.00
N VAL A 119 -14.06 23.89 -12.53
CA VAL A 119 -13.87 24.86 -11.43
C VAL A 119 -13.51 24.11 -10.14
N VAL A 120 -14.25 23.07 -9.79
CA VAL A 120 -13.98 22.22 -8.61
C VAL A 120 -12.57 21.62 -8.67
N THR A 121 -12.17 21.08 -9.82
CA THR A 121 -10.83 20.48 -10.01
C THR A 121 -9.72 21.53 -9.92
N ALA A 122 -9.98 22.76 -10.37
CA ALA A 122 -9.00 23.85 -10.34
C ALA A 122 -8.91 24.58 -8.98
N MET A 123 -9.74 24.25 -7.99
CA MET A 123 -9.83 25.00 -6.72
C MET A 123 -8.49 25.15 -6.03
N ASN A 124 -7.72 24.06 -5.87
CA ASN A 124 -6.40 24.14 -5.22
C ASN A 124 -5.43 25.07 -5.94
N SER A 125 -5.47 25.10 -7.28
CA SER A 125 -4.64 26.00 -8.09
C SER A 125 -5.11 27.45 -7.96
N ASN A 126 -6.42 27.68 -7.94
CA ASN A 126 -7.02 29.00 -7.80
C ASN A 126 -6.73 29.59 -6.42
N ILE A 127 -6.88 28.79 -5.35
CA ILE A 127 -6.56 29.19 -3.97
C ILE A 127 -5.07 29.56 -3.87
N LYS A 128 -4.19 28.73 -4.42
CA LYS A 128 -2.75 29.01 -4.44
C LYS A 128 -2.43 30.34 -5.15
N SER A 129 -3.04 30.60 -6.31
CA SER A 129 -2.90 31.88 -7.02
C SER A 129 -3.40 33.05 -6.18
N MET A 130 -4.54 32.89 -5.48
CA MET A 130 -5.08 33.92 -4.59
C MET A 130 -4.10 34.25 -3.46
N ILE A 131 -3.49 33.25 -2.85
CA ILE A 131 -2.48 33.40 -1.78
C ILE A 131 -1.25 34.15 -2.32
N GLU A 132 -0.70 33.70 -3.48
CA GLU A 132 0.48 34.29 -4.10
C GLU A 132 0.25 35.76 -4.50
N GLU A 133 -0.98 36.10 -4.93
CA GLU A 133 -1.36 37.44 -5.34
C GLU A 133 -1.92 38.31 -4.20
N GLY A 134 -2.09 37.76 -3.01
CA GLY A 134 -2.66 38.44 -1.84
C GLY A 134 -4.13 38.86 -2.04
N LYS A 135 -4.92 38.02 -2.73
CA LYS A 135 -6.33 38.28 -3.04
C LYS A 135 -7.26 37.50 -2.10
N ASP A 136 -8.27 38.19 -1.61
CA ASP A 136 -9.34 37.56 -0.80
C ASP A 136 -10.57 37.19 -1.63
N TYR A 137 -10.60 37.54 -2.91
CA TYR A 137 -11.69 37.29 -3.84
C TYR A 137 -11.16 36.94 -5.25
N LEU A 138 -11.78 35.93 -5.86
CA LEU A 138 -11.52 35.54 -7.26
C LEU A 138 -12.81 35.13 -7.95
N LEU A 139 -13.08 35.75 -9.12
CA LEU A 139 -14.16 35.35 -10.02
C LEU A 139 -13.60 34.37 -11.05
N VAL A 140 -14.21 33.16 -11.15
CA VAL A 140 -13.82 32.10 -12.08
C VAL A 140 -14.96 31.85 -13.06
N GLU A 141 -14.67 31.92 -14.35
CA GLU A 141 -15.62 31.59 -15.40
C GLU A 141 -15.63 30.06 -15.63
N GLY A 142 -16.79 29.43 -15.45
CA GLY A 142 -17.03 28.03 -15.73
C GLY A 142 -17.93 27.84 -16.97
N GLU A 143 -18.15 26.58 -17.35
CA GLU A 143 -19.06 26.23 -18.45
C GLU A 143 -20.53 26.49 -18.08
N THR A 144 -20.86 26.32 -16.79
CA THR A 144 -22.22 26.50 -16.25
C THR A 144 -22.49 27.91 -15.71
N GLY A 145 -21.50 28.78 -15.68
CA GLY A 145 -21.64 30.17 -15.22
C GLY A 145 -20.39 30.68 -14.52
N ASN A 146 -20.53 31.80 -13.82
CA ASN A 146 -19.46 32.42 -13.06
C ASN A 146 -19.54 31.95 -11.59
N PHE A 147 -18.39 31.57 -11.07
CA PHE A 147 -18.21 31.11 -9.68
C PHE A 147 -17.35 32.12 -8.92
N GLU A 148 -17.67 32.28 -7.67
CA GLU A 148 -16.96 33.19 -6.78
C GLU A 148 -16.20 32.40 -5.72
N ILE A 149 -14.89 32.65 -5.62
CA ILE A 149 -14.04 32.10 -4.56
C ILE A 149 -13.76 33.25 -3.59
N ASN A 150 -14.16 33.05 -2.32
CA ASN A 150 -13.93 34.00 -1.26
C ASN A 150 -13.07 33.39 -0.17
N ARG A 151 -12.06 34.12 0.32
CA ARG A 151 -11.32 33.76 1.52
C ARG A 151 -12.11 34.18 2.75
N LEU A 152 -12.46 33.23 3.60
CA LEU A 152 -13.08 33.53 4.90
C LEU A 152 -12.05 33.72 6.01
N GLY A 153 -10.93 33.06 5.92
CA GLY A 153 -9.83 33.09 6.88
C GLY A 153 -8.57 32.48 6.27
N ASP A 154 -7.52 32.34 7.08
CA ASP A 154 -6.21 31.93 6.55
C ASP A 154 -6.24 30.58 5.84
N GLU A 155 -6.99 29.64 6.36
CA GLU A 155 -7.06 28.28 5.80
C GLU A 155 -8.44 27.88 5.30
N ILE A 156 -9.36 28.87 5.10
CA ILE A 156 -10.75 28.59 4.71
C ILE A 156 -11.17 29.47 3.52
N TYR A 157 -11.63 28.81 2.49
CA TYR A 157 -12.14 29.40 1.25
C TYR A 157 -13.52 28.85 0.95
N THR A 158 -14.38 29.67 0.36
CA THR A 158 -15.70 29.26 -0.13
C THR A 158 -15.77 29.30 -1.61
N LEU A 159 -16.50 28.36 -2.21
CA LEU A 159 -16.91 28.39 -3.59
C LEU A 159 -18.40 28.65 -3.62
N SER A 160 -18.81 29.76 -4.23
CA SER A 160 -20.20 30.13 -4.46
C SER A 160 -20.53 30.03 -5.92
N GLY A 161 -21.71 29.52 -6.23
CA GLY A 161 -22.32 29.49 -7.56
C GLY A 161 -23.74 30.04 -7.49
N ARG A 162 -24.49 29.88 -8.57
CA ARG A 162 -25.88 30.27 -8.60
C ARG A 162 -26.76 29.05 -8.73
N GLU A 163 -27.87 29.04 -8.01
CA GLU A 163 -28.92 28.06 -8.23
C GLU A 163 -29.50 28.33 -9.63
N MET A 164 -29.68 27.28 -10.40
CA MET A 164 -30.15 27.36 -11.77
C MET A 164 -31.31 26.40 -11.96
N ASP A 165 -32.51 26.96 -12.14
CA ASP A 165 -33.69 26.17 -12.48
C ASP A 165 -33.91 26.25 -14.00
N GLU A 166 -33.99 25.10 -14.66
CA GLU A 166 -34.22 25.06 -16.11
C GLU A 166 -35.63 25.57 -16.43
N VAL A 167 -35.70 26.59 -17.24
CA VAL A 167 -36.95 27.23 -17.65
C VAL A 167 -37.44 26.66 -18.97
N CYS A 168 -36.54 26.61 -19.96
CA CYS A 168 -36.84 26.05 -21.25
C CYS A 168 -35.58 25.66 -22.02
N THR A 169 -35.78 24.87 -23.06
CA THR A 169 -34.77 24.60 -24.08
C THR A 169 -35.19 25.20 -25.41
N ALA A 170 -34.25 25.79 -26.16
CA ALA A 170 -34.45 26.34 -27.48
C ALA A 170 -33.48 25.70 -28.47
N GLY A 171 -33.97 25.33 -29.66
CA GLY A 171 -33.21 24.68 -30.72
C GLY A 171 -33.67 23.26 -31.00
N THR A 172 -32.75 22.43 -31.52
CA THR A 172 -33.07 21.06 -31.93
C THR A 172 -33.07 20.13 -30.72
N SER A 173 -34.24 19.89 -30.14
CA SER A 173 -34.40 18.98 -29.04
C SER A 173 -34.86 17.59 -29.47
N THR A 174 -34.27 16.55 -28.91
CA THR A 174 -34.65 15.14 -29.18
C THR A 174 -35.42 14.59 -28.00
N VAL A 175 -36.73 14.40 -28.17
CA VAL A 175 -37.62 13.84 -27.15
C VAL A 175 -37.86 12.36 -27.41
N THR A 176 -37.76 11.52 -26.41
CA THR A 176 -38.13 10.13 -26.51
C THR A 176 -39.64 9.96 -26.51
N ILE A 177 -40.17 9.55 -27.65
CA ILE A 177 -41.60 9.31 -27.84
C ILE A 177 -42.06 8.00 -27.23
N GLY A 178 -41.22 6.97 -27.35
CA GLY A 178 -41.55 5.66 -26.77
C GLY A 178 -40.61 4.55 -27.23
N THR A 179 -40.99 3.32 -26.83
CA THR A 179 -40.25 2.13 -27.21
C THR A 179 -41.17 1.21 -28.03
N TYR A 180 -40.79 0.94 -29.28
CA TYR A 180 -41.50 0.04 -30.20
C TYR A 180 -40.96 -1.38 -30.10
N ASP A 181 -41.83 -2.37 -29.76
CA ASP A 181 -41.51 -3.78 -29.82
C ASP A 181 -41.88 -4.34 -31.20
N SER A 182 -40.85 -4.69 -31.98
CA SER A 182 -41.04 -5.20 -33.35
C SER A 182 -41.67 -6.62 -33.41
N VAL A 183 -41.68 -7.37 -32.32
CA VAL A 183 -42.31 -8.70 -32.23
C VAL A 183 -43.80 -8.58 -31.88
N GLY A 184 -44.08 -7.86 -30.82
CA GLY A 184 -45.44 -7.60 -30.38
C GLY A 184 -46.16 -6.55 -31.24
N LYS A 185 -45.40 -5.85 -32.11
CA LYS A 185 -45.90 -4.75 -32.96
C LYS A 185 -46.62 -3.65 -32.17
N LYS A 186 -46.17 -3.38 -30.96
CA LYS A 186 -46.74 -2.39 -30.05
C LYS A 186 -45.74 -1.30 -29.72
N LEU A 187 -46.20 -0.04 -29.73
CA LEU A 187 -45.48 1.12 -29.27
C LEU A 187 -45.93 1.48 -27.85
N LYS A 188 -44.98 1.43 -26.90
CA LYS A 188 -45.19 1.91 -25.55
C LYS A 188 -44.75 3.36 -25.50
N PHE A 189 -45.65 4.29 -25.40
CA PHE A 189 -45.37 5.72 -25.33
C PHE A 189 -44.78 6.11 -23.98
N SER A 190 -43.85 7.06 -23.98
CA SER A 190 -43.25 7.63 -22.78
C SER A 190 -44.03 8.89 -22.29
N GLY A 191 -44.91 9.43 -23.11
CA GLY A 191 -45.81 10.56 -22.84
C GLY A 191 -47.18 10.37 -23.51
N GLU A 192 -47.76 11.40 -24.08
CA GLU A 192 -49.05 11.34 -24.78
C GLU A 192 -49.01 10.37 -25.97
N GLU A 193 -50.09 9.63 -26.14
CA GLU A 193 -50.26 8.69 -27.25
C GLU A 193 -50.53 9.44 -28.55
N ILE A 194 -49.75 9.20 -29.59
CA ILE A 194 -49.88 9.75 -30.91
C ILE A 194 -50.62 8.71 -31.77
N GLU A 195 -51.90 8.98 -32.10
CA GLU A 195 -52.75 8.07 -32.85
C GLU A 195 -52.13 7.76 -34.24
N GLY A 196 -51.99 6.46 -34.51
CA GLY A 196 -51.41 6.00 -35.80
C GLY A 196 -49.87 5.90 -35.85
N LEU A 197 -49.14 6.45 -34.87
CA LEU A 197 -47.67 6.38 -34.85
C LEU A 197 -47.13 4.97 -34.70
N GLU A 198 -47.88 4.10 -34.00
CA GLU A 198 -47.56 2.67 -33.84
C GLU A 198 -47.48 1.96 -35.21
N ASP A 199 -48.36 2.29 -36.13
CA ASP A 199 -48.36 1.74 -37.48
C ASP A 199 -47.15 2.22 -38.31
N ALA A 200 -46.81 3.50 -38.18
CA ALA A 200 -45.61 4.08 -38.80
C ALA A 200 -44.33 3.47 -38.22
N ALA A 201 -44.30 3.14 -36.95
CA ALA A 201 -43.13 2.51 -36.28
C ALA A 201 -42.77 1.11 -36.82
N LYS A 202 -43.72 0.47 -37.60
CA LYS A 202 -43.39 -0.78 -38.32
C LYS A 202 -42.32 -0.62 -39.36
N ALA A 203 -41.99 0.63 -39.76
CA ALA A 203 -40.85 0.95 -40.64
C ALA A 203 -39.50 0.79 -39.98
N CYS A 204 -39.42 0.68 -38.64
CA CYS A 204 -38.15 0.53 -37.93
C CYS A 204 -37.41 -0.77 -38.29
N LYS A 205 -36.24 -0.65 -38.93
CA LYS A 205 -35.39 -1.78 -39.36
C LYS A 205 -33.91 -1.41 -39.22
N GLY A 206 -33.10 -2.44 -38.95
CA GLY A 206 -31.64 -2.22 -38.84
C GLY A 206 -31.21 -1.76 -37.46
N LYS A 207 -30.12 -1.00 -37.37
CA LYS A 207 -29.58 -0.48 -36.08
C LYS A 207 -30.16 0.87 -35.71
N SER A 208 -30.38 1.74 -36.69
CA SER A 208 -30.96 3.09 -36.55
C SER A 208 -31.50 3.56 -37.91
N GLY A 209 -32.34 4.55 -37.89
CA GLY A 209 -32.88 5.18 -39.08
C GLY A 209 -33.96 6.22 -38.74
N GLU A 210 -34.63 6.71 -39.76
CA GLU A 210 -35.67 7.70 -39.65
C GLU A 210 -36.93 7.28 -40.42
N PHE A 211 -38.08 7.78 -40.00
CA PHE A 211 -39.34 7.68 -40.72
C PHE A 211 -40.19 8.93 -40.53
N LYS A 212 -41.08 9.19 -41.47
CA LYS A 212 -41.98 10.37 -41.42
C LYS A 212 -43.39 9.94 -41.04
N PHE A 213 -44.02 10.70 -40.15
CA PHE A 213 -45.43 10.54 -39.79
C PHE A 213 -46.05 11.87 -39.43
N GLY A 214 -47.26 12.19 -39.94
CA GLY A 214 -47.94 13.45 -39.64
C GLY A 214 -47.24 14.72 -40.08
N GLY A 215 -46.28 14.66 -41.06
CA GLY A 215 -45.46 15.76 -41.48
C GLY A 215 -44.16 15.91 -40.69
N GLU A 216 -44.02 15.19 -39.62
CA GLU A 216 -42.86 15.20 -38.70
C GLU A 216 -41.90 14.05 -38.98
N THR A 217 -40.62 14.23 -38.64
CA THR A 217 -39.58 13.23 -38.77
C THR A 217 -39.27 12.60 -37.40
N TYR A 218 -39.30 11.30 -37.37
CA TYR A 218 -38.98 10.49 -36.19
C TYR A 218 -37.72 9.67 -36.44
N SER A 219 -36.80 9.68 -35.50
CA SER A 219 -35.61 8.85 -35.52
C SER A 219 -35.82 7.62 -34.66
N TYR A 220 -35.18 6.53 -35.00
CA TYR A 220 -35.18 5.33 -34.15
C TYR A 220 -33.80 4.70 -34.00
N LYS A 221 -33.57 4.11 -32.83
CA LYS A 221 -32.35 3.37 -32.51
C LYS A 221 -32.71 2.05 -31.88
N LYS A 222 -32.08 0.97 -32.34
CA LYS A 222 -32.29 -0.37 -31.82
C LYS A 222 -31.79 -0.43 -30.37
N GLY A 223 -32.68 -0.82 -29.45
CA GLY A 223 -32.40 -1.09 -28.04
C GLY A 223 -32.04 -2.55 -27.80
N SER A 224 -32.20 -3.01 -26.57
CA SER A 224 -32.00 -4.41 -26.20
C SER A 224 -33.07 -5.33 -26.85
N GLY A 225 -32.62 -6.49 -27.32
CA GLY A 225 -33.53 -7.45 -27.94
C GLY A 225 -34.03 -7.03 -29.33
N LYS A 226 -35.37 -6.99 -29.48
CA LYS A 226 -36.08 -6.60 -30.73
C LYS A 226 -36.87 -5.31 -30.56
N SER A 227 -36.45 -4.45 -29.63
CA SER A 227 -37.08 -3.15 -29.40
C SER A 227 -36.33 -2.01 -30.10
N TYR A 228 -37.04 -0.94 -30.38
CA TYR A 228 -36.54 0.29 -30.94
C TYR A 228 -36.99 1.48 -30.09
N THR A 229 -36.08 2.29 -29.63
CA THR A 229 -36.40 3.60 -29.04
C THR A 229 -36.71 4.58 -30.16
N ILE A 230 -37.87 5.20 -30.16
CA ILE A 230 -38.31 6.19 -31.09
C ILE A 230 -38.18 7.55 -30.45
N THR A 231 -37.51 8.45 -31.15
CA THR A 231 -37.31 9.81 -30.73
C THR A 231 -37.85 10.77 -31.83
N LYS A 232 -38.34 11.91 -31.41
CA LYS A 232 -38.68 13.00 -32.29
C LYS A 232 -37.73 14.17 -32.06
N THR A 233 -37.15 14.66 -33.11
CA THR A 233 -36.35 15.87 -33.09
C THR A 233 -37.25 17.01 -33.58
N SER A 234 -37.41 18.04 -32.76
CA SER A 234 -38.17 19.22 -33.11
C SER A 234 -37.33 20.46 -32.84
N ASP A 235 -37.31 21.37 -33.81
CA ASP A 235 -36.82 22.71 -33.60
C ASP A 235 -37.94 23.51 -32.93
N GLY A 236 -37.66 24.10 -31.79
CA GLY A 236 -38.62 24.89 -31.04
C GLY A 236 -38.19 25.21 -29.64
N ILE A 237 -39.07 25.81 -28.88
CA ILE A 237 -38.90 26.13 -27.49
C ILE A 237 -39.73 25.12 -26.69
N ASN A 238 -39.06 24.38 -25.78
CA ASN A 238 -39.72 23.46 -24.88
C ASN A 238 -39.59 23.99 -23.44
N TYR A 239 -40.69 24.33 -22.81
CA TYR A 239 -40.71 24.82 -21.44
C TYR A 239 -40.71 23.66 -20.44
N ALA A 240 -39.99 23.80 -19.30
CA ALA A 240 -40.06 22.86 -18.17
C ALA A 240 -41.43 22.95 -17.50
N GLU A 241 -41.92 24.17 -17.29
CA GLU A 241 -43.25 24.46 -16.76
C GLU A 241 -43.89 25.67 -17.45
N GLY A 242 -45.09 25.48 -18.03
CA GLY A 242 -45.83 26.59 -18.64
C GLY A 242 -45.14 27.29 -19.81
N SER A 243 -45.59 28.48 -20.17
CA SER A 243 -44.97 29.36 -21.15
C SER A 243 -44.83 30.79 -20.59
N LEU A 244 -43.71 31.41 -20.82
CA LEU A 244 -43.45 32.79 -20.37
C LEU A 244 -43.91 33.85 -21.39
N GLY A 245 -44.46 33.42 -22.55
CA GLY A 245 -45.05 34.28 -23.57
C GLY A 245 -44.09 34.75 -24.65
N GLU A 246 -44.71 35.32 -25.73
CA GLU A 246 -43.97 35.70 -26.95
C GLU A 246 -42.86 36.77 -26.71
N GLU A 247 -43.04 37.65 -25.74
CA GLU A 247 -42.03 38.67 -25.40
C GLU A 247 -40.76 38.09 -24.78
N PHE A 248 -40.92 37.05 -23.92
CA PHE A 248 -39.78 36.30 -23.36
C PHE A 248 -39.07 35.55 -24.47
N GLU A 249 -39.82 34.85 -25.33
CA GLU A 249 -39.25 34.09 -26.46
C GLU A 249 -38.45 35.00 -27.39
N ALA A 250 -38.96 36.19 -27.71
CA ALA A 250 -38.26 37.15 -28.54
C ALA A 250 -36.95 37.64 -27.87
N ALA A 251 -36.96 37.93 -26.57
CA ALA A 251 -35.79 38.34 -25.81
C ALA A 251 -34.73 37.22 -25.75
N MET A 252 -35.17 35.99 -25.52
CA MET A 252 -34.32 34.80 -25.47
C MET A 252 -33.67 34.53 -26.84
N LEU A 253 -34.45 34.50 -27.91
CA LEU A 253 -33.96 34.25 -29.27
C LEU A 253 -32.96 35.34 -29.71
N ALA A 254 -33.21 36.61 -29.36
CA ALA A 254 -32.27 37.71 -29.62
C ALA A 254 -30.96 37.53 -28.85
N ALA A 255 -31.01 37.01 -27.61
CA ALA A 255 -29.83 36.68 -26.84
C ALA A 255 -29.05 35.50 -27.45
N ILE A 256 -29.75 34.47 -27.92
CA ILE A 256 -29.15 33.32 -28.61
C ILE A 256 -28.48 33.75 -29.92
N GLU A 257 -29.16 34.58 -30.72
CA GLU A 257 -28.65 35.06 -32.01
C GLU A 257 -27.40 35.96 -31.84
N SER A 258 -27.33 36.69 -30.73
CA SER A 258 -26.16 37.50 -30.37
C SER A 258 -25.04 36.71 -29.64
N GLU A 259 -25.18 35.41 -29.52
CA GLU A 259 -24.26 34.51 -28.76
C GLU A 259 -24.07 34.95 -27.28
N ALA A 260 -25.07 35.64 -26.72
CA ALA A 260 -25.01 36.06 -25.32
C ALA A 260 -25.16 34.84 -24.37
N LYS A 261 -24.35 34.80 -23.32
CA LYS A 261 -24.43 33.77 -22.30
C LYS A 261 -25.52 34.00 -21.27
N ALA A 262 -26.11 35.21 -21.23
CA ALA A 262 -27.16 35.61 -20.30
C ALA A 262 -28.00 36.76 -20.86
N PHE A 263 -29.24 36.88 -20.37
CA PHE A 263 -30.13 37.99 -20.63
C PHE A 263 -31.04 38.26 -19.43
N SER A 264 -31.69 39.42 -19.41
CA SER A 264 -32.64 39.77 -18.35
C SER A 264 -34.03 40.00 -18.97
N PHE A 265 -35.07 39.46 -18.34
CA PHE A 265 -36.46 39.67 -18.72
C PHE A 265 -37.34 39.74 -17.47
N GLY A 266 -38.22 40.74 -17.41
CA GLY A 266 -39.14 40.90 -16.28
C GLY A 266 -38.46 41.15 -14.94
N GLY A 267 -37.20 41.59 -14.90
CA GLY A 267 -36.41 41.76 -13.70
C GLY A 267 -35.72 40.46 -13.19
N VAL A 268 -35.86 39.36 -13.93
CA VAL A 268 -35.16 38.11 -13.68
C VAL A 268 -33.98 37.93 -14.61
N ASN A 269 -32.88 37.43 -14.11
CA ASN A 269 -31.70 37.10 -14.92
C ASN A 269 -31.78 35.66 -15.37
N TYR A 270 -31.49 35.41 -16.62
CA TYR A 270 -31.45 34.09 -17.26
C TYR A 270 -30.05 33.80 -17.77
N THR A 271 -29.59 32.58 -17.61
CA THR A 271 -28.34 32.06 -18.16
C THR A 271 -28.64 31.10 -19.32
N ILE A 272 -27.88 31.20 -20.41
CA ILE A 272 -27.99 30.32 -21.57
C ILE A 272 -26.77 29.40 -21.61
N LEU A 273 -27.00 28.09 -21.58
CA LEU A 273 -25.96 27.08 -21.74
C LEU A 273 -26.21 26.29 -23.03
N ASN A 274 -25.15 26.07 -23.79
CA ASN A 274 -25.21 25.25 -24.99
C ASN A 274 -24.79 23.84 -24.68
N LYS A 275 -25.72 22.89 -24.78
CA LYS A 275 -25.48 21.46 -24.64
C LYS A 275 -26.02 20.74 -25.89
N ASP A 276 -25.20 19.95 -26.57
CA ASP A 276 -25.60 19.10 -27.70
C ASP A 276 -26.45 19.81 -28.80
N GLU A 277 -26.01 20.98 -29.25
CA GLU A 277 -26.71 21.82 -30.24
C GLU A 277 -28.05 22.42 -29.78
N THR A 278 -28.35 22.32 -28.48
CA THR A 278 -29.55 22.88 -27.85
C THR A 278 -29.15 23.94 -26.84
N HIS A 279 -29.88 25.09 -26.86
CA HIS A 279 -29.73 26.14 -25.87
C HIS A 279 -30.64 25.84 -24.67
N HIS A 280 -30.04 25.60 -23.50
CA HIS A 280 -30.76 25.44 -22.26
C HIS A 280 -30.80 26.79 -21.53
N VAL A 281 -31.97 27.20 -21.13
CA VAL A 281 -32.21 28.50 -20.48
C VAL A 281 -32.61 28.26 -19.03
N TYR A 282 -31.86 28.85 -18.12
CA TYR A 282 -32.04 28.71 -16.69
C TYR A 282 -32.33 30.09 -16.06
N THR A 283 -33.16 30.09 -15.01
CA THR A 283 -33.16 31.24 -14.08
C THR A 283 -31.85 31.21 -13.29
N SER A 284 -31.27 32.40 -13.08
CA SER A 284 -30.03 32.54 -12.32
C SER A 284 -30.34 33.29 -11.05
N GLY A 285 -30.32 32.57 -9.92
CA GLY A 285 -30.48 33.12 -8.58
C GLY A 285 -29.30 34.01 -8.13
N GLU A 286 -29.38 34.54 -6.93
CA GLU A 286 -28.23 35.20 -6.27
C GLU A 286 -27.14 34.19 -6.00
N PRO A 287 -25.84 34.59 -5.91
CA PRO A 287 -24.77 33.71 -5.58
C PRO A 287 -25.03 33.01 -4.23
N SER A 288 -24.95 31.71 -4.20
CA SER A 288 -25.12 30.87 -3.01
C SER A 288 -23.85 30.06 -2.78
N MET A 289 -23.44 29.93 -1.53
CA MET A 289 -22.27 29.15 -1.13
C MET A 289 -22.57 27.67 -1.40
N ALA A 290 -21.75 27.05 -2.24
CA ALA A 290 -21.89 25.66 -2.61
C ALA A 290 -20.94 24.75 -1.83
N MET A 291 -19.70 25.17 -1.64
CA MET A 291 -18.66 24.38 -0.96
C MET A 291 -17.77 25.26 -0.08
N VAL A 292 -17.23 24.63 0.96
CA VAL A 292 -16.13 25.17 1.77
C VAL A 292 -14.88 24.32 1.52
N TYR A 293 -13.75 24.98 1.33
CA TYR A 293 -12.44 24.37 1.13
C TYR A 293 -11.51 24.75 2.28
N THR A 294 -10.79 23.74 2.81
CA THR A 294 -9.86 23.96 3.92
C THR A 294 -8.73 22.95 3.92
N ARG A 295 -7.56 23.34 4.48
CA ARG A 295 -6.47 22.42 4.81
C ARG A 295 -6.64 21.81 6.20
N PHE A 296 -7.56 22.30 7.01
CA PHE A 296 -7.80 21.74 8.32
C PHE A 296 -8.28 20.30 8.28
N THR A 297 -7.74 19.47 9.18
CA THR A 297 -8.29 18.17 9.58
C THR A 297 -8.88 18.30 10.98
N LEU A 298 -9.96 17.55 11.23
CA LEU A 298 -10.63 17.52 12.51
C LEU A 298 -10.21 16.29 13.30
N ASP A 299 -9.61 16.49 14.45
CA ASP A 299 -9.35 15.47 15.46
C ASP A 299 -10.34 15.64 16.63
N THR A 300 -10.97 14.54 17.06
CA THR A 300 -11.95 14.55 18.15
C THR A 300 -11.31 14.12 19.47
N TYR A 301 -11.76 14.71 20.59
CA TYR A 301 -11.29 14.35 21.94
C TYR A 301 -11.56 12.86 22.22
N GLU A 302 -12.75 12.39 21.90
CA GLU A 302 -13.05 10.96 21.96
C GLU A 302 -12.44 10.24 20.75
N THR A 303 -11.44 9.41 21.01
CA THR A 303 -10.69 8.69 19.98
C THR A 303 -11.61 7.80 19.14
N GLY A 304 -11.56 7.98 17.80
CA GLY A 304 -12.36 7.20 16.86
C GLY A 304 -13.80 7.68 16.66
N LEU A 305 -14.22 8.77 17.29
CA LEU A 305 -15.52 9.40 17.05
C LEU A 305 -15.56 9.93 15.60
N LYS A 306 -16.52 9.47 14.82
CA LYS A 306 -16.74 9.94 13.44
C LYS A 306 -17.72 11.10 13.44
N VAL A 307 -17.31 12.23 12.94
CA VAL A 307 -18.13 13.44 12.76
C VAL A 307 -18.51 13.58 11.29
N SER A 308 -19.74 14.03 11.04
CA SER A 308 -20.23 14.25 9.67
C SER A 308 -19.54 15.45 9.00
N ASP A 309 -19.61 15.51 7.68
CA ASP A 309 -19.13 16.66 6.93
C ASP A 309 -19.98 17.91 7.22
N GLU A 310 -21.29 17.74 7.49
CA GLU A 310 -22.17 18.82 7.91
C GLU A 310 -21.71 19.47 9.24
N PHE A 311 -21.29 18.67 10.23
CA PHE A 311 -20.71 19.20 11.46
C PHE A 311 -19.45 20.01 11.16
N ARG A 312 -18.55 19.49 10.30
CA ARG A 312 -17.31 20.17 9.91
C ARG A 312 -17.58 21.51 9.26
N VAL A 313 -18.49 21.53 8.30
CA VAL A 313 -18.90 22.75 7.60
C VAL A 313 -19.47 23.79 8.59
N ASN A 314 -20.42 23.38 9.45
CA ASN A 314 -21.02 24.27 10.43
C ASN A 314 -19.97 24.85 11.39
N ALA A 315 -19.03 24.04 11.83
CA ALA A 315 -17.94 24.48 12.69
C ALA A 315 -17.01 25.46 11.97
N LEU A 316 -16.55 25.13 10.74
CA LEU A 316 -15.68 26.00 9.96
C LEU A 316 -16.31 27.38 9.67
N LEU A 317 -17.58 27.39 9.27
CA LEU A 317 -18.30 28.64 9.01
C LEU A 317 -18.49 29.46 10.30
N ALA A 318 -18.83 28.79 11.40
CA ALA A 318 -19.02 29.44 12.68
C ALA A 318 -17.72 30.03 13.25
N ALA A 319 -16.57 29.45 12.95
CA ALA A 319 -15.28 29.97 13.39
C ALA A 319 -15.02 31.42 12.92
N TYR A 320 -15.55 31.78 11.74
CA TYR A 320 -15.36 33.09 11.11
C TYR A 320 -16.60 34.00 11.15
N ASP A 321 -17.69 33.54 11.75
CA ASP A 321 -18.91 34.35 11.97
C ASP A 321 -19.09 34.63 13.43
N SER A 322 -19.73 33.74 14.18
CA SER A 322 -20.20 33.97 15.55
C SER A 322 -19.36 33.27 16.62
N GLY A 323 -18.48 32.34 16.22
CA GLY A 323 -17.77 31.45 17.14
C GLY A 323 -18.69 30.44 17.83
N LYS A 324 -19.96 30.28 17.36
CA LYS A 324 -20.94 29.36 17.93
C LYS A 324 -21.79 28.72 16.87
N PHE A 325 -22.10 27.45 17.05
CA PHE A 325 -23.03 26.73 16.18
C PHE A 325 -23.84 25.69 16.96
N SER A 326 -24.86 25.16 16.31
CA SER A 326 -25.65 24.06 16.85
C SER A 326 -25.69 22.92 15.82
N TYR A 327 -25.51 21.70 16.31
CA TYR A 327 -25.56 20.50 15.47
C TYR A 327 -26.32 19.41 16.26
N GLU A 328 -27.31 18.77 15.64
CA GLU A 328 -28.16 17.74 16.24
C GLU A 328 -28.76 18.16 17.60
N GLY A 329 -29.10 19.45 17.75
CA GLY A 329 -29.67 20.01 18.99
C GLY A 329 -28.67 20.31 20.11
N GLN A 330 -27.39 20.00 19.91
CA GLN A 330 -26.31 20.38 20.82
C GLN A 330 -25.68 21.69 20.38
N LYS A 331 -25.17 22.46 21.37
CA LYS A 331 -24.50 23.75 21.13
C LYS A 331 -22.99 23.58 21.29
N TYR A 332 -22.27 24.22 20.42
CA TYR A 332 -20.80 24.22 20.41
C TYR A 332 -20.27 25.65 20.36
N THR A 333 -19.09 25.83 20.91
CA THR A 333 -18.37 27.12 20.88
C THR A 333 -17.00 26.87 20.30
N ILE A 334 -16.52 27.76 19.41
CA ILE A 334 -15.20 27.66 18.77
C ILE A 334 -14.34 28.79 19.30
N LYS A 335 -13.11 28.50 19.59
CA LYS A 335 -12.04 29.45 19.85
C LYS A 335 -10.97 29.30 18.81
N SER A 336 -10.58 30.39 18.18
CA SER A 336 -9.41 30.43 17.29
C SER A 336 -8.19 30.78 18.12
N ASN A 337 -7.14 29.97 17.99
CA ASN A 337 -5.85 30.21 18.61
C ASN A 337 -4.81 29.98 17.51
N ASP A 338 -4.36 31.05 16.87
CA ASP A 338 -3.47 31.08 15.70
C ASP A 338 -3.93 30.10 14.59
N ASP A 339 -3.20 29.02 14.34
CA ASP A 339 -3.46 28.04 13.27
C ASP A 339 -4.38 26.87 13.69
N VAL A 340 -5.00 26.97 14.88
CA VAL A 340 -5.84 25.92 15.47
C VAL A 340 -7.22 26.47 15.81
N LEU A 341 -8.27 25.68 15.49
CA LEU A 341 -9.65 25.99 15.91
C LEU A 341 -10.12 24.96 16.92
N GLU A 342 -10.20 25.35 18.19
CA GLU A 342 -10.66 24.49 19.27
C GLU A 342 -12.18 24.54 19.40
N ILE A 343 -12.83 23.38 19.45
CA ILE A 343 -14.29 23.23 19.58
C ILE A 343 -14.61 22.72 20.97
N PHE A 344 -15.51 23.43 21.66
CA PHE A 344 -15.99 23.09 22.99
C PHE A 344 -17.48 22.74 22.95
N ASP A 345 -17.88 21.78 23.79
CA ASP A 345 -19.29 21.43 23.99
C ASP A 345 -20.03 22.51 24.82
N ALA A 346 -21.34 22.28 25.03
CA ALA A 346 -22.18 23.20 25.80
C ALA A 346 -21.75 23.34 27.30
N GLN A 347 -21.02 22.39 27.82
CA GLN A 347 -20.49 22.34 29.18
C GLN A 347 -19.11 23.02 29.28
N GLY A 348 -18.49 23.32 28.15
CA GLY A 348 -17.17 23.94 28.08
C GLY A 348 -16.03 22.93 28.08
N ASN A 349 -16.32 21.63 27.84
CA ASN A 349 -15.28 20.62 27.65
C ASN A 349 -14.78 20.68 26.23
N GLU A 350 -13.50 20.38 26.02
CA GLU A 350 -12.94 20.22 24.69
C GLU A 350 -13.61 19.03 23.96
N PHE A 351 -14.10 19.27 22.76
CA PHE A 351 -14.79 18.29 21.94
C PHE A 351 -13.93 17.83 20.75
N ALA A 352 -13.31 18.79 20.06
CA ALA A 352 -12.51 18.54 18.88
C ALA A 352 -11.59 19.74 18.58
N GLU A 353 -10.64 19.52 17.71
CA GLU A 353 -9.70 20.53 17.22
C GLU A 353 -9.53 20.41 15.71
N PHE A 354 -9.50 21.54 15.01
CA PHE A 354 -9.03 21.64 13.64
C PHE A 354 -7.58 22.09 13.61
N SER A 355 -6.73 21.29 12.94
CA SER A 355 -5.32 21.61 12.72
C SER A 355 -4.94 21.37 11.25
N THR A 356 -3.98 22.11 10.75
CA THR A 356 -3.39 21.89 9.42
C THR A 356 -2.40 20.71 9.39
N ILE A 357 -2.05 20.19 10.57
CA ILE A 357 -1.13 19.07 10.74
C ILE A 357 -1.93 17.82 11.10
N SER A 358 -1.83 16.76 10.30
CA SER A 358 -2.42 15.46 10.60
C SER A 358 -1.38 14.52 11.21
N ILE A 359 -1.69 13.94 12.38
CA ILE A 359 -0.81 13.01 13.09
C ILE A 359 -1.44 11.63 13.13
N ARG A 360 -0.69 10.60 12.70
CA ARG A 360 -1.15 9.21 12.69
C ARG A 360 -0.08 8.26 13.21
N ARG A 361 -0.47 7.23 13.95
CA ARG A 361 0.44 6.16 14.36
C ARG A 361 0.88 5.33 13.17
N TYR A 362 2.13 4.83 13.21
CA TYR A 362 2.67 3.92 12.18
C TYR A 362 2.03 2.53 12.23
N SER A 363 1.62 2.07 13.39
CA SER A 363 1.05 0.73 13.59
C SER A 363 -0.27 0.79 14.33
N GLY A 364 -1.26 0.04 13.85
CA GLY A 364 -2.53 -0.16 14.53
C GLY A 364 -3.63 0.82 14.16
N GLU A 365 -4.77 0.68 14.82
CA GLU A 365 -5.86 1.64 14.78
C GLU A 365 -5.38 2.98 15.35
N ASP A 366 -5.94 4.08 14.89
CA ASP A 366 -5.61 5.42 15.37
C ASP A 366 -6.07 5.58 16.82
N SER A 367 -5.26 5.09 17.74
CA SER A 367 -5.49 5.06 19.18
C SER A 367 -4.58 6.04 19.93
N MET A 368 -4.11 7.08 19.22
CA MET A 368 -3.31 8.12 19.87
C MET A 368 -4.22 8.98 20.74
N ASP A 369 -3.76 9.22 21.96
CA ASP A 369 -4.39 10.16 22.90
C ASP A 369 -4.48 11.56 22.27
N TYR A 370 -5.62 12.20 22.39
CA TYR A 370 -5.88 13.55 21.88
C TYR A 370 -4.89 14.58 22.47
N ASP A 371 -4.66 14.52 23.78
CA ASP A 371 -3.72 15.44 24.45
C ASP A 371 -2.30 15.29 23.91
N LEU A 372 -1.89 14.05 23.53
CA LEU A 372 -0.59 13.82 22.89
C LEU A 372 -0.55 14.42 21.49
N LYS A 373 -1.63 14.27 20.69
CA LYS A 373 -1.70 14.90 19.36
C LYS A 373 -1.57 16.40 19.46
N LYS A 374 -2.29 17.02 20.40
CA LYS A 374 -2.25 18.46 20.66
C LYS A 374 -0.85 18.92 21.06
N ALA A 375 -0.19 18.21 21.98
CA ALA A 375 1.18 18.53 22.39
C ALA A 375 2.18 18.41 21.23
N LEU A 376 2.03 17.39 20.37
CA LEU A 376 2.86 17.21 19.19
C LEU A 376 2.62 18.30 18.15
N ASN A 377 1.37 18.72 17.91
CA ASN A 377 1.05 19.83 17.02
C ASN A 377 1.76 21.10 17.49
N THR A 378 1.64 21.47 18.76
CA THR A 378 2.31 22.65 19.33
C THR A 378 3.83 22.62 19.11
N VAL A 379 4.47 21.46 19.34
CA VAL A 379 5.93 21.34 19.12
C VAL A 379 6.28 21.46 17.63
N ILE A 380 5.47 20.89 16.74
CA ILE A 380 5.72 20.96 15.28
C ILE A 380 5.53 22.39 14.77
N GLU A 381 4.51 23.12 15.25
CA GLU A 381 4.32 24.54 14.96
C GLU A 381 5.50 25.38 15.41
N GLU A 382 6.01 25.16 16.63
CA GLU A 382 7.24 25.80 17.09
C GLU A 382 8.47 25.45 16.23
N MET A 383 8.56 24.21 15.75
CA MET A 383 9.63 23.80 14.82
C MET A 383 9.54 24.56 13.50
N GLN A 384 8.32 24.77 12.99
CA GLN A 384 8.08 25.53 11.76
C GLN A 384 8.45 27.02 11.94
N GLU A 385 7.95 27.65 12.99
CA GLU A 385 8.24 29.06 13.27
C GLU A 385 9.73 29.35 13.46
N LYS A 386 10.46 28.41 14.11
CA LYS A 386 11.88 28.58 14.44
C LYS A 386 12.81 27.93 13.42
N ASP A 387 12.30 27.36 12.32
CA ASP A 387 13.04 26.55 11.31
C ASP A 387 13.93 25.45 11.94
N LEU A 388 13.37 24.74 12.94
CA LEU A 388 14.07 23.65 13.63
C LEU A 388 13.87 22.35 12.86
N LYS A 389 14.93 21.56 12.74
CA LYS A 389 14.87 20.24 12.06
C LYS A 389 14.58 19.09 13.02
N THR A 390 14.79 19.30 14.30
CA THR A 390 14.56 18.30 15.34
C THR A 390 14.04 18.97 16.60
N ALA A 391 13.18 18.27 17.32
CA ALA A 391 12.72 18.65 18.65
C ALA A 391 12.52 17.40 19.50
N GLU A 392 12.39 17.59 20.80
CA GLU A 392 12.08 16.53 21.77
C GLU A 392 10.86 16.95 22.57
N LEU A 393 9.98 15.98 22.87
CA LEU A 393 8.82 16.13 23.71
C LEU A 393 8.81 15.03 24.76
N THR A 394 8.92 15.35 26.02
CA THR A 394 8.67 14.40 27.11
C THR A 394 7.17 14.32 27.36
N TYR A 395 6.61 13.12 27.23
CA TYR A 395 5.19 12.89 27.43
C TYR A 395 4.95 11.55 28.11
N ARG A 396 3.83 11.44 28.83
CA ARG A 396 3.42 10.17 29.44
C ARG A 396 3.06 9.14 28.38
N LEU A 397 3.87 8.11 28.28
CA LEU A 397 3.66 7.00 27.33
C LEU A 397 3.21 5.74 28.08
N PRO A 398 2.47 4.83 27.42
CA PRO A 398 2.13 3.55 28.02
C PRO A 398 3.39 2.77 28.42
N MET A 399 3.46 2.40 29.70
CA MET A 399 4.59 1.67 30.27
C MET A 399 4.65 0.24 29.73
N GLN A 400 5.85 -0.23 29.40
CA GLN A 400 6.11 -1.59 28.95
C GLN A 400 7.04 -2.29 29.94
N ASP A 401 6.85 -3.60 30.11
CA ASP A 401 7.82 -4.45 30.80
C ASP A 401 9.04 -4.75 29.91
N GLU A 402 9.99 -5.51 30.44
CA GLU A 402 11.21 -5.94 29.73
C GLU A 402 10.93 -6.76 28.43
N ASN A 403 9.73 -7.27 28.29
CA ASN A 403 9.27 -8.05 27.14
C ASN A 403 8.41 -7.23 26.17
N GLY A 404 8.28 -5.91 26.37
CA GLY A 404 7.49 -5.02 25.53
C GLY A 404 5.97 -5.16 25.71
N VAL A 405 5.52 -5.82 26.78
CA VAL A 405 4.11 -5.99 27.10
C VAL A 405 3.64 -4.79 27.95
N TYR A 406 2.52 -4.21 27.57
CA TYR A 406 1.94 -3.10 28.35
C TYR A 406 1.55 -3.55 29.75
N THR A 407 1.87 -2.71 30.73
CA THR A 407 1.60 -2.95 32.15
C THR A 407 0.29 -2.32 32.58
N TYR A 408 -0.42 -2.99 33.49
CA TYR A 408 -1.71 -2.56 34.01
C TYR A 408 -1.67 -2.52 35.54
N ASP A 409 -2.44 -1.59 36.14
CA ASP A 409 -2.61 -1.52 37.57
C ASP A 409 -3.52 -2.66 38.12
N GLU A 410 -3.70 -2.74 39.43
CA GLU A 410 -4.58 -3.72 40.07
C GLU A 410 -6.06 -3.60 39.67
N GLN A 411 -6.48 -2.44 39.14
CA GLN A 411 -7.81 -2.14 38.66
C GLN A 411 -7.97 -2.45 37.16
N GLY A 412 -6.89 -2.80 36.46
CA GLY A 412 -6.87 -3.11 35.03
C GLY A 412 -6.71 -1.88 34.14
N ASN A 413 -6.31 -0.73 34.67
CA ASN A 413 -6.00 0.44 33.89
C ASN A 413 -4.55 0.40 33.40
N LEU A 414 -4.32 0.92 32.19
CA LEU A 414 -2.98 1.04 31.61
C LEU A 414 -2.10 1.96 32.46
N GLN A 415 -0.91 1.50 32.79
CA GLN A 415 0.09 2.30 33.49
C GLN A 415 0.88 3.15 32.51
N TYR A 416 1.31 4.32 32.96
CA TYR A 416 2.05 5.30 32.15
C TYR A 416 3.33 5.70 32.84
N GLU A 417 4.35 6.00 32.04
CA GLU A 417 5.62 6.57 32.48
C GLU A 417 6.01 7.74 31.57
N ASP A 418 6.86 8.64 32.05
CA ASP A 418 7.41 9.70 31.23
C ASP A 418 8.42 9.11 30.24
N GLY A 419 8.18 9.34 28.95
CA GLY A 419 9.04 8.92 27.86
C GLY A 419 9.36 10.06 26.91
N ASP A 420 10.52 10.00 26.29
CA ASP A 420 10.96 11.03 25.36
C ASP A 420 10.57 10.64 23.92
N LEU A 421 9.84 11.53 23.27
CA LEU A 421 9.52 11.48 21.86
C LEU A 421 10.49 12.38 21.10
N SER A 422 11.21 11.81 20.14
CA SER A 422 12.08 12.55 19.25
C SER A 422 11.35 12.86 17.95
N ILE A 423 11.23 14.14 17.58
CA ILE A 423 10.55 14.62 16.38
C ILE A 423 11.62 15.08 15.40
N SER A 424 11.57 14.60 14.17
CA SER A 424 12.52 14.96 13.11
C SER A 424 11.82 15.29 11.80
N GLN A 425 12.12 16.46 11.25
CA GLN A 425 11.57 16.90 9.96
C GLN A 425 12.22 16.14 8.80
N ARG A 426 11.39 15.67 7.88
CA ARG A 426 11.81 15.16 6.56
C ARG A 426 11.84 16.28 5.53
N ASP A 427 12.56 16.07 4.38
CA ASP A 427 12.60 17.02 3.26
C ASP A 427 11.24 17.30 2.61
N THR A 428 10.24 16.46 2.88
CA THR A 428 8.90 16.50 2.24
C THR A 428 7.84 17.23 3.05
N GLY A 429 8.19 18.00 4.09
CA GLY A 429 7.20 18.67 4.97
C GLY A 429 6.42 17.71 5.87
N SER A 430 7.01 16.56 6.20
CA SER A 430 6.50 15.62 7.17
C SER A 430 7.48 15.42 8.33
N TYR A 431 6.99 14.94 9.46
CA TYR A 431 7.76 14.79 10.69
C TYR A 431 7.65 13.35 11.17
N ASP A 432 8.79 12.67 11.32
CA ASP A 432 8.87 11.39 12.00
C ASP A 432 8.91 11.61 13.49
N ILE A 433 8.03 10.94 14.20
CA ILE A 433 7.98 10.90 15.65
C ILE A 433 8.40 9.52 16.08
N SER A 434 9.46 9.42 16.86
CA SER A 434 10.02 8.16 17.35
C SER A 434 10.15 8.18 18.86
N CYS A 435 10.07 7.00 19.48
CA CYS A 435 10.29 6.82 20.92
C CYS A 435 11.03 5.52 21.19
N HIS A 436 11.62 5.39 22.38
CA HIS A 436 12.21 4.16 22.84
C HIS A 436 11.12 3.18 23.27
N GLN A 437 11.14 1.98 22.70
CA GLN A 437 10.22 0.89 23.06
C GLN A 437 10.94 -0.45 23.05
N THR A 438 10.56 -1.34 23.97
CA THR A 438 11.00 -2.72 23.97
C THR A 438 10.19 -3.50 22.94
N ILE A 439 10.86 -3.97 21.89
CA ILE A 439 10.23 -4.74 20.83
C ILE A 439 10.91 -6.10 20.64
N TYR A 440 10.15 -7.07 20.15
CA TYR A 440 10.63 -8.41 19.87
C TYR A 440 11.22 -8.46 18.46
N VAL A 441 12.55 -8.52 18.40
CA VAL A 441 13.31 -8.45 17.14
C VAL A 441 14.11 -9.71 16.91
N ILE A 442 14.43 -9.98 15.64
CA ILE A 442 15.31 -11.07 15.28
C ILE A 442 16.68 -10.84 15.92
N ASP A 443 17.20 -11.85 16.64
CA ASP A 443 18.52 -11.80 17.28
C ASP A 443 19.64 -12.02 16.26
N LYS A 444 19.93 -10.96 15.50
CA LYS A 444 20.97 -10.95 14.46
C LYS A 444 22.34 -10.81 15.09
N PHE A 445 23.29 -11.63 14.59
CA PHE A 445 24.70 -11.57 15.00
C PHE A 445 24.90 -11.65 16.51
N ALA A 446 24.06 -12.44 17.21
CA ALA A 446 24.28 -12.71 18.63
C ALA A 446 25.67 -13.29 18.86
N ALA A 447 26.35 -12.81 19.89
CA ALA A 447 27.65 -13.34 20.29
C ALA A 447 27.54 -14.79 20.74
N PRO A 448 28.63 -15.57 20.63
CA PRO A 448 28.70 -16.92 21.21
C PRO A 448 28.28 -16.93 22.68
N SER A 449 27.36 -17.83 23.03
CA SER A 449 26.75 -17.92 24.36
C SER A 449 26.43 -19.38 24.72
N GLY A 450 25.91 -19.60 25.91
CA GLY A 450 25.44 -20.94 26.33
C GLY A 450 24.24 -21.44 25.53
N THR A 451 23.42 -20.52 25.00
CA THR A 451 22.29 -20.84 24.12
C THR A 451 22.72 -20.98 22.66
N HIS A 452 23.61 -20.13 22.18
CA HIS A 452 24.12 -20.11 20.81
C HIS A 452 25.64 -20.24 20.82
N ILE A 453 26.16 -21.49 20.78
CA ILE A 453 27.60 -21.77 20.95
C ILE A 453 28.48 -20.99 19.95
N LEU A 454 28.02 -20.81 18.69
CA LEU A 454 28.71 -20.02 17.67
C LEU A 454 27.97 -18.73 17.34
N GLY A 455 26.98 -18.34 18.15
CA GLY A 455 26.14 -17.17 17.88
C GLY A 455 25.09 -17.40 16.82
N THR A 456 24.44 -16.29 16.39
CA THR A 456 23.47 -16.27 15.29
C THR A 456 24.03 -15.56 14.07
N ASP A 457 23.47 -15.85 12.89
CA ASP A 457 23.81 -15.15 11.65
C ASP A 457 22.96 -13.87 11.42
N GLY A 458 23.11 -13.24 10.24
CA GLY A 458 22.37 -12.02 9.87
C GLY A 458 20.87 -12.19 9.71
N ASP A 459 20.38 -13.42 9.66
CA ASP A 459 18.95 -13.77 9.58
C ASP A 459 18.41 -14.32 10.90
N GLY A 460 19.24 -14.36 11.94
CA GLY A 460 18.88 -14.88 13.27
C GLY A 460 18.88 -16.39 13.38
N PHE A 461 19.51 -17.12 12.48
CA PHE A 461 19.66 -18.58 12.59
C PHE A 461 20.90 -18.94 13.42
N ASP A 462 20.82 -20.03 14.20
CA ASP A 462 21.98 -20.55 14.93
C ASP A 462 23.05 -21.08 13.96
N VAL A 463 24.27 -20.50 14.07
CA VAL A 463 25.39 -20.81 13.17
C VAL A 463 25.83 -22.25 13.30
N LEU A 464 25.92 -22.81 14.53
CA LEU A 464 26.34 -24.18 14.75
C LEU A 464 25.33 -25.18 14.18
N ALA A 465 24.03 -24.94 14.38
CA ALA A 465 22.98 -25.76 13.78
C ALA A 465 23.08 -25.77 12.27
N ARG A 466 23.23 -24.58 11.63
CA ARG A 466 23.37 -24.48 10.16
C ARG A 466 24.58 -25.22 9.63
N ILE A 467 25.73 -25.18 10.32
CA ILE A 467 26.94 -25.94 9.92
C ILE A 467 26.67 -27.45 10.00
N MET A 468 26.04 -27.94 11.07
CA MET A 468 25.68 -29.34 11.21
C MET A 468 24.74 -29.82 10.10
N TYR A 469 23.63 -29.14 9.90
CA TYR A 469 22.65 -29.51 8.88
C TYR A 469 23.17 -29.30 7.43
N GLY A 470 23.95 -28.28 7.18
CA GLY A 470 24.62 -28.05 5.90
C GLY A 470 25.65 -29.12 5.57
N GLY A 471 26.41 -29.55 6.59
CA GLY A 471 27.34 -30.66 6.49
C GLY A 471 26.64 -31.99 6.13
N ARG A 472 25.44 -32.23 6.68
CA ARG A 472 24.61 -33.40 6.34
C ARG A 472 24.26 -33.44 4.86
N ILE A 473 23.77 -32.31 4.30
CA ILE A 473 23.41 -32.21 2.89
C ILE A 473 24.64 -32.41 2.00
N SER A 474 25.76 -31.77 2.31
CA SER A 474 26.99 -31.90 1.55
C SER A 474 27.54 -33.33 1.54
N LEU A 475 27.54 -33.98 2.69
CA LEU A 475 27.99 -35.40 2.79
C LEU A 475 27.03 -36.35 2.06
N MET A 476 25.71 -36.16 2.12
CA MET A 476 24.74 -36.95 1.36
C MET A 476 24.96 -36.84 -0.14
N VAL A 477 25.10 -35.60 -0.63
CA VAL A 477 25.34 -35.36 -2.06
C VAL A 477 26.66 -36.02 -2.47
N GLY A 478 27.73 -35.80 -1.72
CA GLY A 478 29.02 -36.46 -2.00
C GLY A 478 28.93 -37.98 -2.04
N PHE A 479 28.25 -38.59 -1.08
CA PHE A 479 28.05 -40.04 -1.02
C PHE A 479 27.26 -40.58 -2.23
N VAL A 480 26.16 -39.91 -2.61
CA VAL A 480 25.35 -40.29 -3.76
C VAL A 480 26.16 -40.20 -5.06
N VAL A 481 26.91 -39.10 -5.25
CA VAL A 481 27.75 -38.92 -6.44
C VAL A 481 28.81 -40.02 -6.55
N VAL A 482 29.54 -40.27 -5.45
CA VAL A 482 30.58 -41.33 -5.47
C VAL A 482 29.96 -42.71 -5.71
N SER A 483 28.82 -43.00 -5.10
CA SER A 483 28.13 -44.29 -5.31
C SER A 483 27.69 -44.50 -6.74
N LEU A 484 27.15 -43.47 -7.38
CA LEU A 484 26.79 -43.49 -8.78
C LEU A 484 28.02 -43.68 -9.69
N GLN A 485 29.12 -42.96 -9.40
CA GLN A 485 30.38 -43.10 -10.14
C GLN A 485 30.94 -44.54 -10.07
N ILE A 486 30.93 -45.12 -8.86
CA ILE A 486 31.38 -46.52 -8.69
C ILE A 486 30.47 -47.48 -9.47
N LEU A 487 29.15 -47.33 -9.35
CA LEU A 487 28.19 -48.15 -10.05
C LEU A 487 28.41 -48.13 -11.55
N LEU A 488 28.47 -46.93 -12.12
CA LEU A 488 28.70 -46.72 -13.56
C LEU A 488 30.07 -47.24 -13.98
N GLY A 489 31.12 -46.99 -13.18
CA GLY A 489 32.47 -47.48 -13.47
C GLY A 489 32.56 -49.00 -13.49
N VAL A 490 31.90 -49.69 -12.53
CA VAL A 490 31.83 -51.15 -12.52
C VAL A 490 31.06 -51.72 -13.71
N ILE A 491 29.91 -51.14 -14.05
CA ILE A 491 29.12 -51.58 -15.21
C ILE A 491 29.90 -51.39 -16.50
N MET A 492 30.44 -50.19 -16.73
CA MET A 492 31.17 -49.88 -17.97
C MET A 492 32.48 -50.68 -18.06
N GLY A 493 33.22 -50.79 -16.92
CA GLY A 493 34.45 -51.60 -16.84
C GLY A 493 34.17 -53.08 -17.03
N GLY A 494 33.08 -53.60 -16.46
CA GLY A 494 32.65 -54.99 -16.66
C GLY A 494 32.24 -55.30 -18.11
N LEU A 495 31.49 -54.39 -18.74
CA LEU A 495 31.12 -54.52 -20.16
C LEU A 495 32.35 -54.49 -21.08
N ALA A 496 33.25 -53.53 -20.86
CA ALA A 496 34.48 -53.43 -21.63
C ALA A 496 35.38 -54.66 -21.46
N GLY A 497 35.50 -55.18 -20.27
CA GLY A 497 36.24 -56.40 -19.98
C GLY A 497 35.60 -57.66 -20.55
N TYR A 498 34.27 -57.75 -20.61
CA TYR A 498 33.55 -58.91 -21.17
C TYR A 498 33.57 -58.94 -22.66
N TYR A 499 33.37 -57.82 -23.33
CA TYR A 499 33.35 -57.74 -24.80
C TYR A 499 34.74 -57.60 -25.42
N GLY A 500 35.80 -57.55 -24.62
CA GLY A 500 37.19 -57.64 -25.00
C GLY A 500 37.55 -56.67 -26.09
N GLY A 501 37.88 -55.46 -25.73
CA GLY A 501 38.37 -54.50 -26.71
C GLY A 501 39.74 -54.83 -27.25
#